data_94f881ad46a184fb207bd6b3697ff6e6
#
_entry.id   94f881ad46a184fb207bd6b3697ff6e6
#
_cell.length_a   1.000
_cell.length_b   1.000
_cell.length_c   1.000
_cell.angle_alpha   90.00
_cell.angle_beta   90.00
_cell.angle_gamma   90.00
#
_symmetry.space_group_name_H-M   'P 1'
#
loop_
_entity.id
_entity.type
_entity.pdbx_description
1 polymer ?
#
loop_
_entity_poly.entity_id
_entity_poly.type
_entity_poly.pdbx_seq_one_letter_code
_entity_poly.pdbx_strand_id
1 'polypeptide(L)'
;MKYLYLITTEGCQGCKIMKDILVNNFSNIRIRVQDINFVPLWIKTNIKLTDFPTLVFIKNDIIRYHFSGTKSARKIKELIETLQF
;
A
#
# COMPACT_ATOMS: atom_id res chain seq x y z
N MET A 1 -1.89 -0.46 -16.11
CA MET A 1 -0.93 0.13 -15.19
C MET A 1 -1.16 -0.40 -13.78
N LYS A 2 -0.11 -0.71 -13.07
CA LYS A 2 -0.22 -1.21 -11.69
C LYS A 2 0.68 -0.40 -10.76
N TYR A 3 0.26 -0.25 -9.52
CA TYR A 3 1.07 0.42 -8.51
C TYR A 3 0.65 0.01 -7.10
N LEU A 4 1.58 0.19 -6.17
CA LEU A 4 1.33 0.01 -4.75
C LEU A 4 1.04 1.38 -4.15
N TYR A 5 -0.06 1.48 -3.43
CA TYR A 5 -0.51 2.74 -2.85
C TYR A 5 -0.44 2.61 -1.33
N LEU A 6 0.52 3.31 -0.74
CA LEU A 6 0.71 3.29 0.71
C LEU A 6 0.01 4.48 1.35
N ILE A 7 -0.98 4.20 2.18
CA ILE A 7 -1.73 5.24 2.89
C ILE A 7 -1.14 5.39 4.28
N THR A 8 -0.76 6.61 4.60
CA THR A 8 -0.08 6.94 5.85
C THR A 8 -0.89 7.94 6.67
N THR A 9 -0.49 8.10 7.93
CA THR A 9 -1.04 9.12 8.79
C THR A 9 0.09 9.73 9.60
N GLU A 10 -0.14 10.91 10.17
CA GLU A 10 0.85 11.62 10.96
C GLU A 10 1.22 10.82 12.21
N GLY A 11 2.50 10.83 12.57
CA GLY A 11 2.99 10.16 13.78
C GLY A 11 3.03 8.63 13.67
N CYS A 12 2.95 8.09 12.48
CA CYS A 12 2.90 6.63 12.26
C CYS A 12 4.29 6.06 12.05
N GLN A 13 4.80 5.34 13.04
CA GLN A 13 6.10 4.69 12.96
C GLN A 13 6.10 3.58 11.90
N GLY A 14 5.06 2.77 11.88
CA GLY A 14 4.91 1.69 10.90
C GLY A 14 4.86 2.20 9.46
N CYS A 15 4.36 3.41 9.25
CA CYS A 15 4.31 4.02 7.93
C CYS A 15 5.72 4.26 7.38
N LYS A 16 6.63 4.73 8.23
CA LYS A 16 8.02 4.94 7.84
C LYS A 16 8.71 3.62 7.51
N ILE A 17 8.46 2.60 8.31
CA ILE A 17 9.01 1.26 8.10
C ILE A 17 8.53 0.70 6.77
N MET A 18 7.23 0.76 6.51
CA MET A 18 6.67 0.25 5.25
C MET A 18 7.17 1.00 4.04
N LYS A 19 7.27 2.31 4.14
CA LYS A 19 7.82 3.11 3.04
C LYS A 19 9.23 2.65 2.66
N ASP A 20 10.08 2.46 3.67
CA ASP A 20 11.45 2.02 3.43
C ASP A 20 11.50 0.61 2.83
N ILE A 21 10.66 -0.30 3.32
CA ILE A 21 10.58 -1.65 2.78
C ILE A 21 10.18 -1.62 1.30
N LEU A 22 9.18 -0.83 0.95
CA LEU A 22 8.70 -0.75 -0.42
C LEU A 22 9.72 -0.13 -1.35
N VAL A 23 10.30 0.99 -0.95
CA VAL A 23 11.27 1.72 -1.78
C VAL A 23 12.54 0.88 -2.00
N ASN A 24 12.98 0.16 -0.98
CA ASN A 24 14.23 -0.60 -1.05
C ASN A 24 14.09 -1.97 -1.73
N ASN A 25 12.90 -2.52 -1.82
CA ASN A 25 12.71 -3.90 -2.30
C ASN A 25 11.85 -4.04 -3.56
N PHE A 26 11.13 -3.01 -3.96
CA PHE A 26 10.17 -3.10 -5.06
C PHE A 26 10.36 -1.98 -6.08
N SER A 27 11.61 -1.76 -6.49
CA SER A 27 11.96 -0.70 -7.43
C SER A 27 11.35 -0.89 -8.82
N ASN A 28 10.92 -2.12 -9.14
CA ASN A 28 10.32 -2.45 -10.43
C ASN A 28 8.80 -2.19 -10.47
N ILE A 29 8.22 -1.77 -9.36
CA ILE A 29 6.79 -1.46 -9.28
C ILE A 29 6.66 -0.01 -8.84
N ARG A 30 5.72 0.71 -9.45
CA ARG A 30 5.44 2.09 -9.04
C ARG A 30 4.88 2.09 -7.62
N ILE A 31 5.41 2.97 -6.79
CA ILE A 31 4.98 3.12 -5.40
C ILE A 31 4.51 4.55 -5.21
N ARG A 32 3.31 4.71 -4.67
CA ARG A 32 2.78 6.02 -4.30
C ARG A 32 2.52 6.04 -2.81
N VAL A 33 2.95 7.10 -2.15
CA VAL A 33 2.76 7.28 -0.71
C VAL A 33 1.87 8.52 -0.52
N GLN A 34 0.80 8.35 0.22
CA GLN A 34 -0.17 9.43 0.39
C GLN A 34 -0.69 9.49 1.82
N ASP A 35 -0.75 10.70 2.38
CA ASP A 35 -1.38 10.92 3.68
C ASP A 35 -2.89 10.69 3.55
N ILE A 36 -3.50 10.17 4.63
CA ILE A 36 -4.94 9.86 4.66
C ILE A 36 -5.81 11.04 4.24
N ASN A 37 -5.38 12.26 4.56
CA ASN A 37 -6.15 13.46 4.26
C ASN A 37 -6.26 13.77 2.76
N PHE A 38 -5.41 13.14 1.95
CA PHE A 38 -5.35 13.39 0.51
C PHE A 38 -5.68 12.16 -0.33
N VAL A 39 -6.17 11.10 0.31
CA VAL A 39 -6.57 9.89 -0.41
C VAL A 39 -7.85 10.14 -1.18
N PRO A 40 -7.93 9.75 -2.47
CA PRO A 40 -9.13 9.96 -3.27
C PRO A 40 -10.36 9.26 -2.69
N LEU A 41 -11.51 9.87 -2.95
CA LEU A 41 -12.78 9.36 -2.43
C LEU A 41 -13.07 7.92 -2.88
N TRP A 42 -12.72 7.57 -4.13
CA TRP A 42 -13.00 6.22 -4.64
C TRP A 42 -12.25 5.14 -3.87
N ILE A 43 -11.10 5.46 -3.29
CA ILE A 43 -10.39 4.52 -2.41
C ILE A 43 -11.06 4.49 -1.04
N LYS A 44 -11.36 5.67 -0.48
CA LYS A 44 -11.97 5.77 0.84
C LYS A 44 -13.33 5.07 0.93
N THR A 45 -14.09 5.07 -0.14
CA THR A 45 -15.40 4.44 -0.16
C THR A 45 -15.33 2.93 -0.31
N ASN A 46 -14.20 2.39 -0.76
CA ASN A 46 -14.03 0.97 -0.99
C ASN A 46 -13.17 0.26 0.06
N ILE A 47 -12.48 1.02 0.89
CA ILE A 47 -11.61 0.47 1.93
C ILE A 47 -11.90 1.20 3.24
N LYS A 48 -12.10 0.42 4.31
CA LYS A 48 -12.25 1.00 5.65
C LYS A 48 -10.87 1.34 6.19
N LEU A 49 -10.58 2.63 6.31
CA LEU A 49 -9.27 3.12 6.75
C LEU A 49 -9.30 3.40 8.24
N THR A 50 -9.04 2.38 9.04
CA THR A 50 -9.01 2.49 10.50
C THR A 50 -7.63 2.27 11.09
N ASP A 51 -6.75 1.57 10.39
CA ASP A 51 -5.41 1.24 10.86
C ASP A 51 -4.37 1.65 9.83
N PHE A 52 -3.20 2.06 10.29
CA PHE A 52 -2.13 2.55 9.43
C PHE A 52 -0.81 1.87 9.77
N PRO A 53 0.06 1.67 8.75
CA PRO A 53 -0.16 1.99 7.36
C PRO A 53 -1.15 1.03 6.70
N THR A 54 -1.77 1.46 5.61
CA THR A 54 -2.58 0.58 4.77
C THR A 54 -1.95 0.54 3.39
N LEU A 55 -1.66 -0.66 2.90
CA LEU A 55 -1.11 -0.85 1.56
C LEU A 55 -2.20 -1.37 0.63
N VAL A 56 -2.38 -0.68 -0.49
CA VAL A 56 -3.40 -1.02 -1.48
C VAL A 56 -2.74 -1.43 -2.78
N PHE A 57 -3.14 -2.56 -3.31
CA PHE A 57 -2.65 -3.09 -4.59
C PHE A 57 -3.64 -2.68 -5.67
N ILE A 58 -3.25 -1.77 -6.54
CA ILE A 58 -4.14 -1.21 -7.58
C ILE A 58 -3.60 -1.58 -8.96
N LYS A 59 -4.50 -2.13 -9.80
CA LYS A 59 -4.16 -2.47 -11.18
C LYS A 59 -5.32 -2.06 -12.08
N ASN A 60 -5.01 -1.23 -13.09
CA ASN A 60 -6.00 -0.72 -14.03
C ASN A 60 -7.19 -0.06 -13.32
N ASP A 61 -6.88 0.77 -12.31
CA ASP A 61 -7.85 1.50 -11.50
C ASP A 61 -8.81 0.62 -10.69
N ILE A 62 -8.41 -0.65 -10.48
CA ILE A 62 -9.16 -1.60 -9.68
C ILE A 62 -8.33 -1.98 -8.46
N ILE A 63 -8.97 -1.93 -7.28
CA ILE A 63 -8.35 -2.39 -6.05
C ILE A 63 -8.35 -3.92 -6.05
N ARG A 64 -7.15 -4.51 -6.13
CA ARG A 64 -7.00 -5.96 -6.18
C ARG A 64 -6.92 -6.57 -4.78
N TYR A 65 -6.33 -5.85 -3.85
CA TYR A 65 -6.10 -6.33 -2.51
C TYR A 65 -5.64 -5.19 -1.63
N HIS A 66 -5.83 -5.31 -0.33
CA HIS A 66 -5.28 -4.36 0.63
C HIS A 66 -5.08 -5.03 1.98
N PHE A 67 -4.16 -4.48 2.76
CA PHE A 67 -3.97 -4.90 4.15
C PHE A 67 -3.47 -3.71 4.97
N SER A 68 -3.66 -3.79 6.28
CA SER A 68 -3.16 -2.78 7.21
C SER A 68 -2.04 -3.36 8.07
N GLY A 69 -1.20 -2.46 8.58
CA GLY A 69 -0.04 -2.84 9.38
C GLY A 69 1.19 -3.08 8.54
N THR A 70 2.27 -3.50 9.19
CA THR A 70 3.55 -3.76 8.52
C THR A 70 3.67 -5.22 8.15
N LYS A 71 4.29 -5.48 7.00
CA LYS A 71 4.66 -6.83 6.58
C LYS A 71 6.07 -6.79 6.03
N SER A 72 6.79 -7.90 6.13
CA SER A 72 8.14 -8.01 5.59
C SER A 72 8.11 -7.94 4.06
N ALA A 73 9.26 -7.60 3.47
CA ALA A 73 9.41 -7.60 2.01
C ALA A 73 9.09 -8.98 1.44
N ARG A 74 9.50 -10.04 2.13
CA ARG A 74 9.23 -11.41 1.72
C ARG A 74 7.72 -11.68 1.62
N LYS A 75 6.97 -11.24 2.63
CA LYS A 75 5.52 -11.46 2.66
C LYS A 75 4.83 -10.68 1.54
N ILE A 76 5.28 -9.48 1.29
CA ILE A 76 4.72 -8.65 0.21
C ILE A 76 5.02 -9.29 -1.15
N LYS A 77 6.21 -9.84 -1.34
CA LYS A 77 6.55 -10.57 -2.57
C LYS A 77 5.64 -11.78 -2.78
N GLU A 78 5.36 -12.52 -1.71
CA GLU A 78 4.44 -13.66 -1.77
C GLU A 78 3.04 -13.21 -2.20
N LEU A 79 2.57 -12.09 -1.67
CA LEU A 79 1.27 -11.54 -2.04
C LEU A 79 1.23 -11.15 -3.52
N ILE A 80 2.29 -10.49 -4.00
CA ILE A 80 2.38 -10.10 -5.41
C ILE A 80 2.29 -11.34 -6.32
N GLU A 81 2.99 -12.40 -5.97
CA GLU A 81 2.97 -13.64 -6.73
C GLU A 81 1.60 -14.31 -6.67
N THR A 82 1.03 -14.42 -5.47
CA THR A 82 -0.28 -15.06 -5.27
C THR A 82 -1.39 -14.32 -6.02
N LEU A 83 -1.34 -13.00 -6.01
CA LEU A 83 -2.33 -12.15 -6.67
C LEU A 83 -2.07 -12.01 -8.18
N GLN A 84 -0.94 -12.51 -8.65
CA GLN A 84 -0.49 -12.30 -10.03
C GLN A 84 -0.47 -10.81 -10.37
N PHE A 85 -0.02 -10.04 -9.39
CA PHE A 85 0.06 -8.59 -9.52
C PHE A 85 1.34 -8.19 -10.27
#